data_0967fed67d8302cd8de9c9f5e2dd2c2b
#
_entry.id   0967fed67d8302cd8de9c9f5e2dd2c2b
#
_cell.length_a   1.000
_cell.length_b   1.000
_cell.length_c   1.000
_cell.angle_alpha   90.00
_cell.angle_beta   90.00
_cell.angle_gamma   90.00
#
_symmetry.space_group_name_H-M   'P 1'
#
loop_
_entity.id
_entity.type
_entity.pdbx_description
1 polymer ?
#
loop_
_entity_poly.entity_id
_entity_poly.type
_entity_poly.pdbx_seq_one_letter_code
_entity_poly.pdbx_strand_id
1 'polypeptide(L)'
;MQTDHARVRFWLCALVLLLLMPLQSFAESLTIGLIPSEDPRTMSTEYKPLVDYLSKALDMEVKSFVATDYNGVIEALRSKKLDVAMLGPFSYVLAAAVADVEAFGVPETGKAGVSYHAVIIARKDHGFKTLADLKGRNFAFVDPSSTSGHLFPKAALVRLGYDPDAFFGRVLFSGGHDASALSVQNGKVDAAAVADALLEAAYARGVVHREDIQVLWTSEPIPTVPYAMRKDLPEDLRKRVRAAFFAIHDLPIGSHATIVRVDPIDDSAYDGVRETAKVLKLDLKKLK
;
A
#
# COMPACT_ATOMS: atom_id res chain seq x y z
N MET A 1 -46.21 -29.30 52.75
CA MET A 1 -46.19 -28.13 51.84
C MET A 1 -44.95 -27.23 52.08
N GLN A 2 -43.72 -27.76 52.12
CA GLN A 2 -42.50 -26.96 52.42
C GLN A 2 -41.37 -27.16 51.47
N THR A 3 -41.58 -27.86 50.35
CA THR A 3 -40.51 -28.20 49.36
C THR A 3 -40.47 -27.33 48.13
N ASP A 4 -41.47 -26.49 47.87
CA ASP A 4 -41.52 -25.72 46.60
C ASP A 4 -40.78 -24.37 46.67
N HIS A 5 -40.68 -23.75 47.85
CA HIS A 5 -39.99 -22.44 48.00
C HIS A 5 -38.45 -22.54 47.83
N ALA A 6 -37.88 -23.70 48.14
CA ALA A 6 -36.43 -23.90 47.98
C ALA A 6 -36.03 -24.08 46.50
N ARG A 7 -36.88 -24.78 45.73
CA ARG A 7 -36.66 -24.95 44.27
C ARG A 7 -36.81 -23.65 43.52
N VAL A 8 -37.81 -22.85 43.83
CA VAL A 8 -38.03 -21.54 43.17
C VAL A 8 -36.89 -20.57 43.48
N ARG A 9 -36.38 -20.54 44.71
CA ARG A 9 -35.19 -19.74 45.08
C ARG A 9 -33.92 -20.19 44.36
N PHE A 10 -33.73 -21.50 44.15
CA PHE A 10 -32.57 -22.00 43.43
C PHE A 10 -32.61 -21.61 41.94
N TRP A 11 -33.78 -21.69 41.32
CA TRP A 11 -33.95 -21.28 39.93
C TRP A 11 -33.82 -19.75 39.73
N LEU A 12 -34.28 -18.94 40.67
CA LEU A 12 -34.10 -17.48 40.67
C LEU A 12 -32.64 -17.09 40.82
N CYS A 13 -31.88 -17.72 41.68
CA CYS A 13 -30.44 -17.48 41.84
C CYS A 13 -29.65 -17.93 40.62
N ALA A 14 -30.02 -19.06 39.96
CA ALA A 14 -29.40 -19.52 38.74
C ALA A 14 -29.67 -18.59 37.55
N LEU A 15 -30.89 -17.99 37.48
CA LEU A 15 -31.23 -17.01 36.43
C LEU A 15 -30.47 -15.69 36.59
N VAL A 16 -30.26 -15.23 37.84
CA VAL A 16 -29.49 -14.02 38.15
C VAL A 16 -28.00 -14.22 37.87
N LEU A 17 -27.45 -15.42 38.11
CA LEU A 17 -26.06 -15.74 37.76
C LEU A 17 -25.83 -15.79 36.24
N LEU A 18 -26.81 -16.20 35.44
CA LEU A 18 -26.71 -16.18 33.96
C LEU A 18 -26.71 -14.74 33.39
N LEU A 19 -27.35 -13.77 34.08
CA LEU A 19 -27.38 -12.38 33.70
C LEU A 19 -26.09 -11.60 34.06
N LEU A 20 -25.22 -12.19 34.87
CA LEU A 20 -23.93 -11.65 35.29
C LEU A 20 -22.73 -12.22 34.50
N MET A 21 -22.97 -13.04 33.47
CA MET A 21 -21.87 -13.38 32.54
C MET A 21 -21.39 -12.07 31.90
N PRO A 22 -20.14 -11.67 32.14
CA PRO A 22 -19.60 -10.54 31.39
C PRO A 22 -19.78 -10.89 29.93
N LEU A 23 -20.52 -10.06 29.19
CA LEU A 23 -20.40 -10.03 27.76
C LEU A 23 -18.91 -9.94 27.50
N GLN A 24 -18.27 -11.03 27.06
CA GLN A 24 -16.93 -10.96 26.53
C GLN A 24 -17.05 -10.02 25.32
N SER A 25 -16.81 -8.74 25.58
CA SER A 25 -16.50 -7.80 24.53
C SER A 25 -15.28 -8.41 23.84
N PHE A 26 -15.47 -9.07 22.71
CA PHE A 26 -14.37 -9.31 21.79
C PHE A 26 -13.76 -7.93 21.61
N ALA A 27 -12.54 -7.74 22.15
CA ALA A 27 -11.84 -6.48 21.97
C ALA A 27 -11.80 -6.26 20.45
N GLU A 28 -12.55 -5.27 20.00
CA GLU A 28 -12.58 -4.90 18.59
C GLU A 28 -11.14 -4.62 18.18
N SER A 29 -10.60 -5.39 17.24
CA SER A 29 -9.25 -5.17 16.71
C SER A 29 -9.38 -4.56 15.31
N LEU A 30 -8.54 -3.59 15.00
CA LEU A 30 -8.42 -3.00 13.67
C LEU A 30 -7.25 -3.66 12.94
N THR A 31 -7.47 -4.07 11.70
CA THR A 31 -6.38 -4.63 10.89
C THR A 31 -6.02 -3.68 9.76
N ILE A 32 -4.73 -3.25 9.71
CA ILE A 32 -4.18 -2.41 8.66
C ILE A 32 -3.32 -3.23 7.69
N GLY A 33 -3.68 -3.19 6.40
CA GLY A 33 -2.92 -3.80 5.32
C GLY A 33 -1.84 -2.87 4.79
N LEU A 34 -0.67 -3.41 4.51
CA LEU A 34 0.43 -2.72 3.83
C LEU A 34 0.75 -3.46 2.54
N ILE A 35 0.75 -2.77 1.40
CA ILE A 35 1.26 -3.37 0.17
C ILE A 35 2.75 -3.64 0.32
N PRO A 36 3.28 -4.77 -0.21
CA PRO A 36 4.70 -5.11 -0.11
C PRO A 36 5.51 -4.29 -1.13
N SER A 37 5.55 -2.97 -0.95
CA SER A 37 6.32 -2.08 -1.84
C SER A 37 7.83 -2.26 -1.72
N GLU A 38 8.28 -2.85 -0.62
CA GLU A 38 9.66 -3.22 -0.31
C GLU A 38 9.67 -4.56 0.43
N ASP A 39 10.82 -5.01 0.92
CA ASP A 39 10.93 -6.26 1.69
C ASP A 39 9.90 -6.30 2.84
N PRO A 40 9.08 -7.36 2.97
CA PRO A 40 8.00 -7.42 3.94
C PRO A 40 8.43 -7.28 5.41
N ARG A 41 9.65 -7.71 5.76
CA ARG A 41 10.19 -7.56 7.12
C ARG A 41 10.57 -6.11 7.39
N THR A 42 11.17 -5.46 6.40
CA THR A 42 11.45 -4.02 6.43
C THR A 42 10.16 -3.25 6.63
N MET A 43 9.13 -3.50 5.81
CA MET A 43 7.82 -2.87 5.94
C MET A 43 7.20 -3.06 7.33
N SER A 44 7.20 -4.30 7.85
CA SER A 44 6.65 -4.59 9.18
C SER A 44 7.38 -3.85 10.31
N THR A 45 8.70 -3.72 10.20
CA THR A 45 9.53 -3.04 11.20
C THR A 45 9.35 -1.53 11.13
N GLU A 46 9.39 -0.96 9.93
CA GLU A 46 9.31 0.48 9.71
C GLU A 46 7.94 1.06 10.06
N TYR A 47 6.86 0.32 9.79
CA TYR A 47 5.49 0.76 10.09
C TYR A 47 5.01 0.38 11.50
N LYS A 48 5.83 -0.33 12.30
CA LYS A 48 5.48 -0.63 13.69
C LYS A 48 5.15 0.62 14.53
N PRO A 49 5.89 1.75 14.43
CA PRO A 49 5.53 2.97 15.18
C PRO A 49 4.13 3.49 14.82
N LEU A 50 3.69 3.40 13.55
CA LEU A 50 2.33 3.77 13.14
C LEU A 50 1.29 2.85 13.80
N VAL A 51 1.54 1.54 13.82
CA VAL A 51 0.65 0.55 14.44
C VAL A 51 0.52 0.80 15.94
N ASP A 52 1.65 1.03 16.64
CA ASP A 52 1.67 1.31 18.07
C ASP A 52 0.94 2.63 18.40
N TYR A 53 1.16 3.68 17.58
CA TYR A 53 0.47 4.94 17.72
C TYR A 53 -1.05 4.79 17.55
N LEU A 54 -1.49 4.09 16.49
CA LEU A 54 -2.91 3.87 16.22
C LEU A 54 -3.56 3.03 17.31
N SER A 55 -2.89 2.01 17.83
CA SER A 55 -3.40 1.21 18.95
C SER A 55 -3.68 2.07 20.17
N LYS A 56 -2.77 2.99 20.49
CA LYS A 56 -2.92 3.92 21.61
C LYS A 56 -4.00 4.97 21.34
N ALA A 57 -4.02 5.56 20.12
CA ALA A 57 -4.96 6.64 19.77
C ALA A 57 -6.41 6.15 19.70
N LEU A 58 -6.62 4.89 19.30
CA LEU A 58 -7.93 4.28 19.15
C LEU A 58 -8.40 3.54 20.41
N ASP A 59 -7.52 3.35 21.41
CA ASP A 59 -7.76 2.50 22.58
C ASP A 59 -8.26 1.10 22.18
N MET A 60 -7.59 0.49 21.19
CA MET A 60 -7.91 -0.86 20.69
C MET A 60 -6.68 -1.53 20.10
N GLU A 61 -6.70 -2.85 20.00
CA GLU A 61 -5.64 -3.58 19.33
C GLU A 61 -5.61 -3.24 17.82
N VAL A 62 -4.47 -2.77 17.29
CA VAL A 62 -4.24 -2.59 15.87
C VAL A 62 -3.19 -3.60 15.41
N LYS A 63 -3.51 -4.36 14.36
CA LYS A 63 -2.62 -5.34 13.75
C LYS A 63 -2.23 -4.90 12.36
N SER A 64 -0.95 -5.01 11.99
CA SER A 64 -0.52 -4.84 10.60
C SER A 64 -0.44 -6.18 9.89
N PHE A 65 -0.72 -6.16 8.61
CA PHE A 65 -0.60 -7.29 7.70
C PHE A 65 0.11 -6.86 6.42
N VAL A 66 1.23 -7.47 6.11
CA VAL A 66 1.92 -7.30 4.83
C VAL A 66 1.60 -8.52 3.97
N ALA A 67 0.96 -8.31 2.82
CA ALA A 67 0.61 -9.40 1.90
C ALA A 67 1.84 -9.90 1.12
N THR A 68 1.69 -11.00 0.39
CA THR A 68 2.74 -11.53 -0.50
C THR A 68 2.86 -10.73 -1.81
N ASP A 69 1.77 -10.09 -2.22
CA ASP A 69 1.67 -9.25 -3.41
C ASP A 69 0.60 -8.17 -3.21
N TYR A 70 0.52 -7.22 -4.15
CA TYR A 70 -0.40 -6.09 -4.06
C TYR A 70 -1.86 -6.52 -4.13
N ASN A 71 -2.18 -7.51 -4.97
CA ASN A 71 -3.53 -8.05 -5.09
C ASN A 71 -3.99 -8.73 -3.81
N GLY A 72 -3.09 -9.32 -3.04
CA GLY A 72 -3.39 -9.93 -1.74
C GLY A 72 -3.98 -8.93 -0.75
N VAL A 73 -3.53 -7.66 -0.75
CA VAL A 73 -4.12 -6.59 0.08
C VAL A 73 -5.51 -6.21 -0.43
N ILE A 74 -5.69 -6.08 -1.76
CA ILE A 74 -6.98 -5.76 -2.38
C ILE A 74 -8.02 -6.85 -2.06
N GLU A 75 -7.66 -8.11 -2.22
CA GLU A 75 -8.52 -9.25 -1.92
C GLU A 75 -8.83 -9.37 -0.42
N ALA A 76 -7.88 -9.04 0.46
CA ALA A 76 -8.11 -9.02 1.89
C ALA A 76 -9.08 -7.90 2.32
N LEU A 77 -9.04 -6.73 1.68
CA LEU A 77 -10.06 -5.68 1.84
C LEU A 77 -11.43 -6.15 1.31
N ARG A 78 -11.48 -6.74 0.11
CA ARG A 78 -12.70 -7.25 -0.51
C ARG A 78 -13.37 -8.35 0.32
N SER A 79 -12.57 -9.24 0.91
CA SER A 79 -13.04 -10.32 1.79
C SER A 79 -13.23 -9.89 3.25
N LYS A 80 -13.09 -8.57 3.55
CA LYS A 80 -13.27 -7.97 4.89
C LYS A 80 -12.30 -8.51 5.95
N LYS A 81 -11.12 -8.97 5.53
CA LYS A 81 -10.03 -9.39 6.43
C LYS A 81 -9.13 -8.23 6.84
N LEU A 82 -9.22 -7.12 6.13
CA LEU A 82 -8.57 -5.86 6.46
C LEU A 82 -9.63 -4.76 6.60
N ASP A 83 -9.38 -3.81 7.49
CA ASP A 83 -10.27 -2.69 7.75
C ASP A 83 -9.76 -1.41 7.08
N VAL A 84 -8.46 -1.20 7.17
CA VAL A 84 -7.71 -0.07 6.60
C VAL A 84 -6.57 -0.64 5.77
N ALA A 85 -6.11 0.08 4.76
CA ALA A 85 -4.90 -0.26 4.05
C ALA A 85 -4.15 0.99 3.57
N MET A 86 -2.82 0.88 3.51
CA MET A 86 -1.95 1.76 2.74
C MET A 86 -1.78 1.15 1.36
N LEU A 87 -2.23 1.86 0.34
CA LEU A 87 -2.28 1.37 -1.03
C LEU A 87 -1.48 2.28 -1.97
N GLY A 88 -0.86 1.70 -3.00
CA GLY A 88 -0.41 2.52 -4.12
C GLY A 88 -1.62 3.15 -4.83
N PRO A 89 -1.47 4.28 -5.52
CA PRO A 89 -2.59 4.95 -6.20
C PRO A 89 -3.36 4.04 -7.16
N PHE A 90 -2.69 3.19 -7.94
CA PHE A 90 -3.36 2.25 -8.82
C PHE A 90 -3.99 1.07 -8.06
N SER A 91 -3.31 0.54 -7.04
CA SER A 91 -3.90 -0.48 -6.15
C SER A 91 -5.16 0.03 -5.46
N TYR A 92 -5.19 1.34 -5.08
CA TYR A 92 -6.38 1.97 -4.55
C TYR A 92 -7.51 2.02 -5.60
N VAL A 93 -7.21 2.45 -6.83
CA VAL A 93 -8.20 2.49 -7.92
C VAL A 93 -8.79 1.09 -8.17
N LEU A 94 -7.98 0.04 -8.15
CA LEU A 94 -8.44 -1.34 -8.26
C LEU A 94 -9.29 -1.74 -7.04
N ALA A 95 -8.84 -1.46 -5.81
CA ALA A 95 -9.58 -1.76 -4.60
C ALA A 95 -10.94 -1.03 -4.56
N ALA A 96 -10.99 0.25 -4.94
CA ALA A 96 -12.23 1.02 -5.02
C ALA A 96 -13.23 0.43 -6.02
N ALA A 97 -12.76 -0.24 -7.07
CA ALA A 97 -13.62 -0.89 -8.06
C ALA A 97 -14.24 -2.22 -7.58
N VAL A 98 -13.63 -2.92 -6.58
CA VAL A 98 -14.02 -4.30 -6.22
C VAL A 98 -14.26 -4.53 -4.72
N ALA A 99 -13.83 -3.62 -3.83
CA ALA A 99 -13.79 -3.85 -2.39
C ALA A 99 -14.58 -2.82 -1.54
N ASP A 100 -15.34 -1.92 -2.18
CA ASP A 100 -16.13 -0.87 -1.51
C ASP A 100 -15.33 -0.11 -0.42
N VAL A 101 -14.18 0.43 -0.82
CA VAL A 101 -13.28 1.22 0.03
C VAL A 101 -13.32 2.70 -0.37
N GLU A 102 -12.90 3.55 0.54
CA GLU A 102 -12.71 4.98 0.30
C GLU A 102 -11.32 5.42 0.74
N ALA A 103 -10.64 6.22 -0.07
CA ALA A 103 -9.46 6.95 0.36
C ALA A 103 -9.89 8.04 1.34
N PHE A 104 -9.11 8.25 2.39
CA PHE A 104 -9.46 9.27 3.39
C PHE A 104 -8.29 10.15 3.81
N GLY A 105 -7.06 9.71 3.61
CA GLY A 105 -5.89 10.47 4.02
C GLY A 105 -4.66 10.10 3.22
N VAL A 106 -3.73 11.03 3.11
CA VAL A 106 -2.40 10.82 2.52
C VAL A 106 -1.33 11.29 3.48
N PRO A 107 -0.26 10.51 3.70
CA PRO A 107 0.87 10.97 4.50
C PRO A 107 1.69 11.98 3.70
N GLU A 108 2.05 13.10 4.34
CA GLU A 108 3.18 13.90 3.91
C GLU A 108 4.44 13.35 4.57
N THR A 109 5.40 12.89 3.76
CA THR A 109 6.66 12.33 4.26
C THR A 109 7.83 13.23 3.86
N GLY A 110 8.29 14.03 4.81
CA GLY A 110 9.50 14.85 4.66
C GLY A 110 9.49 15.75 3.43
N LYS A 111 10.56 15.69 2.62
CA LYS A 111 10.76 16.57 1.45
C LYS A 111 9.93 16.19 0.21
N ALA A 112 9.34 15.01 0.18
CA ALA A 112 8.65 14.51 -1.01
C ALA A 112 7.28 15.17 -1.24
N GLY A 113 6.68 15.80 -0.20
CA GLY A 113 5.34 16.40 -0.32
C GLY A 113 4.25 15.35 -0.51
N VAL A 114 3.21 15.70 -1.28
CA VAL A 114 2.03 14.86 -1.54
C VAL A 114 2.03 14.23 -2.94
N SER A 115 3.18 14.17 -3.60
CA SER A 115 3.36 13.53 -4.91
C SER A 115 4.74 12.89 -5.03
N TYR A 116 4.87 11.95 -5.94
CA TYR A 116 6.09 11.25 -6.29
C TYR A 116 6.10 10.94 -7.79
N HIS A 117 7.18 10.35 -8.32
CA HIS A 117 7.30 10.00 -9.73
C HIS A 117 7.61 8.51 -9.92
N ALA A 118 7.10 7.97 -11.02
CA ALA A 118 7.63 6.74 -11.57
C ALA A 118 8.93 7.06 -12.32
N VAL A 119 9.96 6.26 -12.08
CA VAL A 119 11.21 6.36 -12.82
C VAL A 119 11.59 5.02 -13.42
N ILE A 120 12.19 5.05 -14.62
CA ILE A 120 12.85 3.89 -15.20
C ILE A 120 14.34 4.06 -14.99
N ILE A 121 14.93 3.08 -14.32
CA ILE A 121 16.35 3.07 -13.95
C ILE A 121 17.12 1.99 -14.72
N ALA A 122 18.39 2.24 -14.95
CA ALA A 122 19.34 1.30 -15.55
C ALA A 122 20.73 1.48 -14.95
N ARG A 123 21.63 0.53 -15.16
CA ARG A 123 23.05 0.70 -14.80
C ARG A 123 23.71 1.75 -15.71
N LYS A 124 24.56 2.59 -15.14
CA LYS A 124 25.29 3.64 -15.87
C LYS A 124 26.25 3.05 -16.92
N ASP A 125 26.88 1.92 -16.62
CA ASP A 125 27.86 1.27 -17.47
C ASP A 125 27.27 0.62 -18.74
N HIS A 126 25.93 0.45 -18.80
CA HIS A 126 25.25 -0.03 -20.00
C HIS A 126 25.17 1.02 -21.13
N GLY A 127 25.42 2.29 -20.83
CA GLY A 127 25.47 3.37 -21.81
C GLY A 127 24.13 3.76 -22.42
N PHE A 128 23.00 3.26 -21.91
CA PHE A 128 21.65 3.64 -22.37
C PHE A 128 21.42 5.15 -22.15
N LYS A 129 20.71 5.80 -23.08
CA LYS A 129 20.41 7.23 -23.05
C LYS A 129 18.92 7.53 -23.05
N THR A 130 18.13 6.64 -23.65
CA THR A 130 16.69 6.82 -23.87
C THR A 130 15.93 5.53 -23.59
N LEU A 131 14.61 5.62 -23.47
CA LEU A 131 13.75 4.43 -23.38
C LEU A 131 13.88 3.52 -24.62
N ALA A 132 14.14 4.08 -25.80
CA ALA A 132 14.29 3.30 -27.04
C ALA A 132 15.45 2.29 -26.95
N ASP A 133 16.51 2.60 -26.20
CA ASP A 133 17.67 1.71 -26.00
C ASP A 133 17.33 0.44 -25.21
N LEU A 134 16.16 0.45 -24.53
CA LEU A 134 15.66 -0.70 -23.78
C LEU A 134 14.90 -1.72 -24.63
N LYS A 135 14.71 -1.47 -25.94
CA LYS A 135 14.05 -2.42 -26.83
C LYS A 135 14.80 -3.75 -26.87
N GLY A 136 14.09 -4.84 -26.60
CA GLY A 136 14.65 -6.19 -26.55
C GLY A 136 15.51 -6.48 -25.30
N ARG A 137 15.60 -5.55 -24.32
CA ARG A 137 16.35 -5.73 -23.09
C ARG A 137 15.51 -6.42 -22.01
N ASN A 138 16.19 -7.00 -21.01
CA ASN A 138 15.51 -7.58 -19.84
C ASN A 138 15.06 -6.47 -18.91
N PHE A 139 13.81 -6.54 -18.49
CA PHE A 139 13.17 -5.49 -17.69
C PHE A 139 12.44 -6.04 -16.47
N ALA A 140 12.52 -5.32 -15.35
CA ALA A 140 11.73 -5.61 -14.16
C ALA A 140 10.64 -4.56 -13.94
N PHE A 141 9.40 -5.01 -13.85
CA PHE A 141 8.32 -4.30 -13.18
C PHE A 141 8.26 -4.73 -11.71
N VAL A 142 7.55 -3.96 -10.87
CA VAL A 142 7.39 -4.30 -9.44
C VAL A 142 6.27 -5.32 -9.26
N ASP A 143 5.04 -4.94 -9.60
CA ASP A 143 3.82 -5.73 -9.42
C ASP A 143 2.78 -5.24 -10.43
N PRO A 144 1.91 -6.12 -11.00
CA PRO A 144 0.87 -5.71 -11.93
C PRO A 144 -0.03 -4.56 -11.44
N SER A 145 -0.26 -4.46 -10.13
CA SER A 145 -1.08 -3.42 -9.48
C SER A 145 -0.27 -2.23 -8.98
N SER A 146 1.04 -2.17 -9.25
CA SER A 146 1.88 -1.03 -8.90
C SER A 146 1.66 0.14 -9.87
N THR A 147 1.56 1.36 -9.32
CA THR A 147 1.44 2.60 -10.09
C THR A 147 2.73 2.93 -10.81
N SER A 148 3.78 3.22 -10.05
CA SER A 148 5.10 3.63 -10.55
C SER A 148 5.96 2.47 -11.02
N GLY A 149 5.76 1.30 -10.44
CA GLY A 149 6.50 0.09 -10.83
C GLY A 149 5.90 -0.66 -12.03
N HIS A 150 4.73 -0.26 -12.54
CA HIS A 150 4.11 -0.94 -13.69
C HIS A 150 3.23 -0.01 -14.54
N LEU A 151 2.13 0.54 -14.00
CA LEU A 151 1.11 1.23 -14.80
C LEU A 151 1.69 2.39 -15.61
N PHE A 152 2.35 3.34 -14.95
CA PHE A 152 2.87 4.56 -15.58
C PHE A 152 4.00 4.28 -16.58
N PRO A 153 5.01 3.47 -16.26
CA PRO A 153 6.05 3.08 -17.22
C PRO A 153 5.48 2.37 -18.45
N LYS A 154 4.52 1.46 -18.25
CA LYS A 154 3.89 0.76 -19.38
C LYS A 154 3.05 1.69 -20.25
N ALA A 155 2.31 2.63 -19.65
CA ALA A 155 1.56 3.66 -20.38
C ALA A 155 2.49 4.63 -21.14
N ALA A 156 3.68 4.93 -20.61
CA ALA A 156 4.67 5.74 -21.32
C ALA A 156 5.12 5.08 -22.62
N LEU A 157 5.34 3.77 -22.63
CA LEU A 157 5.68 3.04 -23.85
C LEU A 157 4.57 3.14 -24.90
N VAL A 158 3.29 2.98 -24.48
CA VAL A 158 2.14 3.14 -25.40
C VAL A 158 2.09 4.55 -25.98
N ARG A 159 2.28 5.60 -25.15
CA ARG A 159 2.31 7.01 -25.59
C ARG A 159 3.44 7.29 -26.58
N LEU A 160 4.54 6.56 -26.50
CA LEU A 160 5.66 6.62 -27.44
C LEU A 160 5.46 5.76 -28.71
N GLY A 161 4.30 5.10 -28.84
CA GLY A 161 3.98 4.26 -29.99
C GLY A 161 4.56 2.85 -29.95
N TYR A 162 5.07 2.40 -28.80
CA TYR A 162 5.56 1.05 -28.61
C TYR A 162 4.45 0.12 -28.11
N ASP A 163 4.51 -1.14 -28.50
CA ASP A 163 3.74 -2.20 -27.86
C ASP A 163 4.46 -2.64 -26.59
N PRO A 164 3.91 -2.35 -25.39
CA PRO A 164 4.59 -2.63 -24.13
C PRO A 164 4.77 -4.13 -23.86
N ASP A 165 3.96 -4.99 -24.47
CA ASP A 165 4.04 -6.44 -24.29
C ASP A 165 5.09 -7.08 -25.21
N ALA A 166 5.50 -6.38 -26.27
CA ALA A 166 6.52 -6.82 -27.23
C ALA A 166 7.82 -5.98 -27.20
N PHE A 167 7.86 -4.92 -26.38
CA PHE A 167 8.98 -3.97 -26.38
C PHE A 167 10.24 -4.56 -25.73
N PHE A 168 10.09 -5.20 -24.57
CA PHE A 168 11.19 -5.80 -23.85
C PHE A 168 11.47 -7.23 -24.31
N GLY A 169 12.72 -7.71 -24.15
CA GLY A 169 13.08 -9.08 -24.46
C GLY A 169 12.52 -10.07 -23.44
N ARG A 170 12.76 -9.80 -22.17
CA ARG A 170 12.20 -10.56 -21.04
C ARG A 170 11.67 -9.60 -19.98
N VAL A 171 10.49 -9.87 -19.52
CA VAL A 171 9.86 -9.13 -18.40
C VAL A 171 9.75 -10.05 -17.19
N LEU A 172 10.04 -9.50 -16.01
CA LEU A 172 9.75 -10.14 -14.72
C LEU A 172 9.06 -9.13 -13.80
N PHE A 173 8.36 -9.63 -12.80
CA PHE A 173 7.86 -8.86 -11.69
C PHE A 173 8.71 -9.17 -10.45
N SER A 174 9.32 -8.13 -9.87
CA SER A 174 10.28 -8.26 -8.76
C SER A 174 9.64 -8.39 -7.39
N GLY A 175 8.37 -7.97 -7.27
CA GLY A 175 7.60 -7.94 -6.03
C GLY A 175 7.79 -6.67 -5.19
N GLY A 176 8.93 -5.96 -5.31
CA GLY A 176 9.22 -4.75 -4.54
C GLY A 176 10.12 -3.77 -5.30
N HIS A 177 10.10 -2.49 -4.91
CA HIS A 177 10.91 -1.44 -5.53
C HIS A 177 12.40 -1.61 -5.22
N ASP A 178 12.73 -2.02 -4.01
CA ASP A 178 14.09 -2.38 -3.58
C ASP A 178 14.63 -3.57 -4.35
N ALA A 179 13.81 -4.63 -4.54
CA ALA A 179 14.16 -5.79 -5.33
C ALA A 179 14.38 -5.44 -6.82
N SER A 180 13.57 -4.53 -7.38
CA SER A 180 13.76 -3.99 -8.73
C SER A 180 15.11 -3.26 -8.85
N ALA A 181 15.39 -2.33 -7.95
CA ALA A 181 16.61 -1.53 -7.97
C ALA A 181 17.86 -2.43 -7.79
N LEU A 182 17.80 -3.38 -6.85
CA LEU A 182 18.87 -4.34 -6.61
C LEU A 182 19.11 -5.27 -7.82
N SER A 183 18.05 -5.65 -8.52
CA SER A 183 18.15 -6.46 -9.74
C SER A 183 18.88 -5.73 -10.87
N VAL A 184 18.68 -4.40 -10.98
CA VAL A 184 19.43 -3.56 -11.92
C VAL A 184 20.90 -3.47 -11.49
N GLN A 185 21.18 -3.11 -10.23
CA GLN A 185 22.55 -2.97 -9.75
C GLN A 185 23.38 -4.26 -9.94
N ASN A 186 22.77 -5.40 -9.68
CA ASN A 186 23.42 -6.71 -9.81
C ASN A 186 23.42 -7.25 -11.26
N GLY A 187 22.94 -6.49 -12.24
CA GLY A 187 22.93 -6.91 -13.65
C GLY A 187 22.00 -8.10 -13.95
N LYS A 188 21.01 -8.38 -13.08
CA LYS A 188 20.01 -9.44 -13.34
C LYS A 188 18.99 -9.01 -14.37
N VAL A 189 18.75 -7.72 -14.49
CA VAL A 189 17.98 -7.07 -15.54
C VAL A 189 18.75 -5.84 -16.04
N ASP A 190 18.45 -5.41 -17.26
CA ASP A 190 19.09 -4.24 -17.87
C ASP A 190 18.52 -2.93 -17.34
N ALA A 191 17.21 -2.94 -17.03
CA ALA A 191 16.49 -1.79 -16.49
C ALA A 191 15.28 -2.23 -15.65
N ALA A 192 14.76 -1.31 -14.84
CA ALA A 192 13.57 -1.55 -14.04
C ALA A 192 12.76 -0.27 -13.81
N ALA A 193 11.46 -0.45 -13.50
CA ALA A 193 10.60 0.63 -13.05
C ALA A 193 10.54 0.66 -11.51
N VAL A 194 10.65 1.87 -10.92
CA VAL A 194 10.56 2.07 -9.47
C VAL A 194 9.89 3.42 -9.15
N ALA A 195 9.50 3.63 -7.89
CA ALA A 195 9.17 4.94 -7.36
C ALA A 195 10.46 5.70 -7.02
N ASP A 196 10.54 6.97 -7.37
CA ASP A 196 11.70 7.82 -7.07
C ASP A 196 11.95 7.93 -5.55
N ALA A 197 10.89 8.13 -4.76
CA ALA A 197 10.99 8.20 -3.30
C ALA A 197 11.55 6.92 -2.67
N LEU A 198 11.12 5.72 -3.16
CA LEU A 198 11.63 4.44 -2.66
C LEU A 198 13.04 4.15 -3.17
N LEU A 199 13.41 4.63 -4.35
CA LEU A 199 14.79 4.59 -4.82
C LEU A 199 15.71 5.43 -3.93
N GLU A 200 15.27 6.64 -3.56
CA GLU A 200 16.01 7.48 -2.62
C GLU A 200 16.17 6.81 -1.24
N ALA A 201 15.11 6.17 -0.74
CA ALA A 201 15.17 5.39 0.50
C ALA A 201 16.15 4.21 0.38
N ALA A 202 16.16 3.50 -0.77
CA ALA A 202 17.10 2.42 -1.03
C ALA A 202 18.57 2.91 -1.05
N TYR A 203 18.83 4.09 -1.61
CA TYR A 203 20.16 4.74 -1.53
C TYR A 203 20.53 5.08 -0.08
N ALA A 204 19.62 5.68 0.68
CA ALA A 204 19.87 6.08 2.06
C ALA A 204 20.16 4.88 2.98
N ARG A 205 19.56 3.73 2.70
CA ARG A 205 19.81 2.46 3.43
C ARG A 205 21.00 1.66 2.90
N GLY A 206 21.65 2.11 1.83
CA GLY A 206 22.76 1.38 1.20
C GLY A 206 22.35 0.06 0.52
N VAL A 207 21.06 -0.10 0.18
CA VAL A 207 20.57 -1.27 -0.57
C VAL A 207 21.12 -1.26 -1.99
N VAL A 208 21.19 -0.07 -2.60
CA VAL A 208 21.82 0.18 -3.90
C VAL A 208 22.69 1.44 -3.84
N HIS A 209 23.65 1.56 -4.77
CA HIS A 209 24.59 2.67 -4.83
C HIS A 209 24.22 3.65 -5.96
N ARG A 210 24.14 4.93 -5.62
CA ARG A 210 23.73 6.00 -6.55
C ARG A 210 24.70 6.15 -7.73
N GLU A 211 25.96 5.84 -7.52
CA GLU A 211 26.99 5.88 -8.57
C GLU A 211 26.78 4.84 -9.66
N ASP A 212 26.10 3.72 -9.37
CA ASP A 212 25.88 2.63 -10.32
C ASP A 212 24.62 2.81 -11.16
N ILE A 213 23.67 3.61 -10.70
CA ILE A 213 22.32 3.73 -11.24
C ILE A 213 22.13 5.08 -11.94
N GLN A 214 21.49 5.08 -13.09
CA GLN A 214 20.98 6.25 -13.79
C GLN A 214 19.48 6.18 -13.99
N VAL A 215 18.82 7.33 -14.04
CA VAL A 215 17.41 7.46 -14.42
C VAL A 215 17.34 7.75 -15.93
N LEU A 216 16.59 6.94 -16.66
CA LEU A 216 16.36 7.09 -18.10
C LEU A 216 15.06 7.81 -18.43
N TRP A 217 14.09 7.76 -17.52
CA TRP A 217 12.77 8.35 -17.70
C TRP A 217 12.13 8.66 -16.35
N THR A 218 11.37 9.76 -16.32
CA THR A 218 10.58 10.19 -15.17
C THR A 218 9.17 10.52 -15.62
N SER A 219 8.15 10.11 -14.87
CA SER A 219 6.76 10.40 -15.16
C SER A 219 6.36 11.83 -14.78
N GLU A 220 5.17 12.23 -15.21
CA GLU A 220 4.41 13.28 -14.53
C GLU A 220 4.23 12.97 -13.04
N PRO A 221 3.93 13.99 -12.18
CA PRO A 221 3.67 13.77 -10.77
C PRO A 221 2.49 12.81 -10.55
N ILE A 222 2.67 11.88 -9.63
CA ILE A 222 1.66 10.90 -9.22
C ILE A 222 1.21 11.29 -7.80
N PRO A 223 -0.10 11.36 -7.51
CA PRO A 223 -0.58 11.55 -6.14
C PRO A 223 0.02 10.50 -5.21
N THR A 224 0.38 10.89 -3.99
CA THR A 224 1.00 9.95 -3.05
C THR A 224 0.05 8.82 -2.62
N VAL A 225 0.60 7.84 -1.94
CA VAL A 225 -0.09 6.62 -1.47
C VAL A 225 -1.21 6.95 -0.50
N PRO A 226 -2.49 6.56 -0.75
CA PRO A 226 -3.57 6.79 0.19
C PRO A 226 -3.59 5.79 1.33
N TYR A 227 -4.07 6.26 2.48
CA TYR A 227 -4.77 5.41 3.42
C TYR A 227 -6.22 5.28 2.98
N ALA A 228 -6.69 4.05 2.83
CA ALA A 228 -8.07 3.74 2.48
C ALA A 228 -8.69 2.84 3.53
N MET A 229 -10.01 2.95 3.73
CA MET A 229 -10.75 2.11 4.66
C MET A 229 -12.01 1.56 4.01
N ARG A 230 -12.52 0.45 4.53
CA ARG A 230 -13.81 -0.11 4.10
C ARG A 230 -14.96 0.84 4.48
N LYS A 231 -15.89 1.07 3.57
CA LYS A 231 -17.06 1.95 3.82
C LYS A 231 -18.09 1.31 4.74
N ASP A 232 -18.10 -0.03 4.84
CA ASP A 232 -19.04 -0.79 5.68
C ASP A 232 -18.61 -0.89 7.15
N LEU A 233 -17.48 -0.31 7.54
CA LEU A 233 -17.13 -0.16 8.96
C LEU A 233 -18.14 0.73 9.68
N PRO A 234 -18.41 0.51 10.97
CA PRO A 234 -19.26 1.37 11.78
C PRO A 234 -18.85 2.85 11.64
N GLU A 235 -19.83 3.73 11.49
CA GLU A 235 -19.55 5.16 11.23
C GLU A 235 -18.69 5.79 12.35
N ASP A 236 -18.97 5.43 13.60
CA ASP A 236 -18.16 5.90 14.73
C ASP A 236 -16.71 5.45 14.63
N LEU A 237 -16.47 4.19 14.28
CA LEU A 237 -15.11 3.67 14.08
C LEU A 237 -14.42 4.41 12.92
N ARG A 238 -15.10 4.63 11.80
CA ARG A 238 -14.54 5.39 10.67
C ARG A 238 -14.16 6.82 11.08
N LYS A 239 -14.99 7.50 11.87
CA LYS A 239 -14.68 8.85 12.41
C LYS A 239 -13.47 8.81 13.34
N ARG A 240 -13.38 7.84 14.24
CA ARG A 240 -12.24 7.67 15.15
C ARG A 240 -10.95 7.37 14.39
N VAL A 241 -10.99 6.48 13.39
CA VAL A 241 -9.85 6.16 12.55
C VAL A 241 -9.36 7.42 11.82
N ARG A 242 -10.24 8.18 11.15
CA ARG A 242 -9.85 9.44 10.50
C ARG A 242 -9.21 10.41 11.48
N ALA A 243 -9.83 10.61 12.65
CA ALA A 243 -9.32 11.52 13.67
C ALA A 243 -7.92 11.08 14.17
N ALA A 244 -7.70 9.79 14.38
CA ALA A 244 -6.39 9.26 14.78
C ALA A 244 -5.32 9.50 13.72
N PHE A 245 -5.63 9.27 12.44
CA PHE A 245 -4.67 9.53 11.36
C PHE A 245 -4.38 11.03 11.19
N PHE A 246 -5.38 11.90 11.25
CA PHE A 246 -5.19 13.36 11.08
C PHE A 246 -4.54 14.01 12.30
N ALA A 247 -4.50 13.34 13.44
CA ALA A 247 -3.76 13.79 14.62
C ALA A 247 -2.27 13.38 14.60
N ILE A 248 -1.80 12.69 13.56
CA ILE A 248 -0.39 12.35 13.42
C ILE A 248 0.42 13.62 13.11
N HIS A 249 1.47 13.84 13.94
CA HIS A 249 2.47 14.88 13.73
C HIS A 249 3.85 14.30 14.01
N ASP A 250 4.76 14.46 13.04
CA ASP A 250 6.18 14.08 13.14
C ASP A 250 6.40 12.65 13.65
N LEU A 251 5.60 11.70 13.15
CA LEU A 251 5.71 10.29 13.52
C LEU A 251 6.81 9.61 12.71
N PRO A 252 7.91 9.16 13.35
CA PRO A 252 8.96 8.44 12.65
C PRO A 252 8.43 7.09 12.12
N ILE A 253 8.73 6.78 10.86
CA ILE A 253 8.55 5.46 10.24
C ILE A 253 9.91 5.01 9.73
N GLY A 254 10.41 3.90 10.29
CA GLY A 254 11.77 3.44 10.01
C GLY A 254 12.84 4.44 10.45
N SER A 255 14.03 4.32 9.86
CA SER A 255 15.17 5.15 10.19
C SER A 255 15.35 6.36 9.28
N HIS A 256 14.59 6.45 8.18
CA HIS A 256 14.85 7.41 7.09
C HIS A 256 13.63 8.22 6.69
N ALA A 257 12.47 7.98 7.28
CA ALA A 257 11.24 8.67 6.95
C ALA A 257 10.45 9.09 8.20
N THR A 258 9.70 10.17 8.08
CA THR A 258 8.80 10.68 9.12
C THR A 258 7.50 11.08 8.45
N ILE A 259 6.37 10.62 8.97
CA ILE A 259 5.07 11.16 8.61
C ILE A 259 4.93 12.50 9.33
N VAL A 260 5.12 13.59 8.61
CA VAL A 260 5.01 14.96 9.15
C VAL A 260 3.58 15.24 9.56
N ARG A 261 2.63 14.88 8.69
CA ARG A 261 1.19 14.94 8.94
C ARG A 261 0.45 14.02 7.95
N VAL A 262 -0.83 13.83 8.20
CA VAL A 262 -1.74 13.16 7.26
C VAL A 262 -2.79 14.17 6.80
N ASP A 263 -2.84 14.44 5.50
CA ASP A 263 -3.79 15.37 4.90
C ASP A 263 -5.04 14.62 4.40
N PRO A 264 -6.24 15.23 4.49
CA PRO A 264 -7.44 14.67 3.89
C PRO A 264 -7.30 14.50 2.37
N ILE A 265 -7.85 13.43 1.84
CA ILE A 265 -7.95 13.19 0.40
C ILE A 265 -9.25 12.46 0.09
N ASP A 266 -9.71 12.54 -1.14
CA ASP A 266 -10.85 11.79 -1.64
C ASP A 266 -10.52 11.04 -2.93
N ASP A 267 -11.49 10.28 -3.42
CA ASP A 267 -11.36 9.40 -4.58
C ASP A 267 -10.99 10.15 -5.87
N SER A 268 -11.42 11.41 -6.03
CA SER A 268 -11.21 12.19 -7.26
C SER A 268 -9.72 12.50 -7.51
N ALA A 269 -8.91 12.54 -6.47
CA ALA A 269 -7.46 12.75 -6.59
C ALA A 269 -6.76 11.68 -7.45
N TYR A 270 -7.40 10.51 -7.61
CA TYR A 270 -6.86 9.37 -8.37
C TYR A 270 -7.45 9.24 -9.78
N ASP A 271 -8.19 10.23 -10.27
CA ASP A 271 -8.75 10.21 -11.63
C ASP A 271 -7.68 10.17 -12.70
N GLY A 272 -6.55 10.86 -12.52
CA GLY A 272 -5.40 10.78 -13.43
C GLY A 272 -4.81 9.37 -13.53
N VAL A 273 -4.88 8.59 -12.44
CA VAL A 273 -4.46 7.18 -12.43
C VAL A 273 -5.44 6.33 -13.24
N ARG A 274 -6.77 6.60 -13.12
CA ARG A 274 -7.79 5.94 -13.91
C ARG A 274 -7.63 6.22 -15.40
N GLU A 275 -7.36 7.48 -15.77
CA GLU A 275 -7.09 7.85 -17.16
C GLU A 275 -5.84 7.14 -17.70
N THR A 276 -4.79 7.02 -16.88
CA THR A 276 -3.59 6.26 -17.27
C THR A 276 -3.91 4.77 -17.48
N ALA A 277 -4.77 4.17 -16.65
CA ALA A 277 -5.22 2.79 -16.83
C ALA A 277 -6.02 2.60 -18.14
N LYS A 278 -6.81 3.60 -18.56
CA LYS A 278 -7.52 3.58 -19.85
C LYS A 278 -6.58 3.55 -21.05
N VAL A 279 -5.40 4.19 -20.99
CA VAL A 279 -4.38 4.13 -22.04
C VAL A 279 -3.99 2.67 -22.33
N LEU A 280 -3.93 1.84 -21.29
CA LEU A 280 -3.63 0.42 -21.39
C LEU A 280 -4.87 -0.46 -21.61
N LYS A 281 -6.06 0.13 -21.74
CA LYS A 281 -7.36 -0.57 -21.90
C LYS A 281 -7.63 -1.59 -20.79
N LEU A 282 -7.20 -1.29 -19.56
CA LEU A 282 -7.34 -2.19 -18.43
C LEU A 282 -8.79 -2.23 -17.92
N ASP A 283 -9.29 -3.43 -17.63
CA ASP A 283 -10.55 -3.62 -16.90
C ASP A 283 -10.25 -3.59 -15.40
N LEU A 284 -10.62 -2.51 -14.71
CA LEU A 284 -10.34 -2.30 -13.29
C LEU A 284 -11.04 -3.30 -12.37
N LYS A 285 -12.02 -4.06 -12.87
CA LYS A 285 -12.72 -5.10 -12.10
C LYS A 285 -12.08 -6.48 -12.23
N LYS A 286 -11.11 -6.63 -13.12
CA LYS A 286 -10.36 -7.87 -13.32
C LYS A 286 -8.98 -7.74 -12.71
N LEU A 287 -8.84 -8.20 -11.47
CA LEU A 287 -7.53 -8.38 -10.83
C LEU A 287 -6.81 -9.54 -11.54
N LYS A 288 -5.59 -9.31 -11.97
CA LYS A 288 -4.75 -10.33 -12.61
C LYS A 288 -3.66 -10.79 -11.67
#